data_03630ea4065d4b8975060550fafbe752
#
_entry.id   03630ea4065d4b8975060550fafbe752
#
_cell.length_a   1.000
_cell.length_b   1.000
_cell.length_c   1.000
_cell.angle_alpha   90.00
_cell.angle_beta   90.00
_cell.angle_gamma   90.00
#
_symmetry.space_group_name_H-M   'P 1'
#
loop_
_entity.id
_entity.type
_entity.pdbx_description
1 polymer ?
#
loop_
_entity_poly.entity_id
_entity_poly.type
_entity_poly.pdbx_seq_one_letter_code
_entity_poly.pdbx_strand_id
1 'polypeptide(L)'
;ATLYMRLPPSYPAAPPEIDCTDTSLLERLRSIILSDGNECLMQICGEFHDALADNAAAQAEAAAAAPTPSDDREECILKIDHMNDADGYRKILRNWARALALSGRVLYANSGKRVHGVFVVLHGAPSSVGGFLQRLRTETVDVDRSGRPCKERQSTVLARRPLADRPPLEGYEEEEYDDSDDALDAALERLGVLHCGVGAQR
;
A
#
# COMPACT_ATOMS: atom_id res chain seq x y z
N ALA A 1 14.60 0.21 -0.02
CA ALA A 1 15.66 -0.66 0.56
C ALA A 1 15.78 -0.40 2.06
N THR A 2 16.17 -1.40 2.83
CA THR A 2 16.48 -1.29 4.26
C THR A 2 17.88 -1.84 4.48
N LEU A 3 18.74 -1.05 5.14
CA LEU A 3 20.10 -1.44 5.51
C LEU A 3 20.11 -1.81 6.99
N TYR A 4 20.64 -2.98 7.30
CA TYR A 4 20.98 -3.43 8.65
C TYR A 4 22.47 -3.39 8.82
N MET A 5 22.95 -2.77 9.90
CA MET A 5 24.37 -2.66 10.18
C MET A 5 24.64 -3.05 11.63
N ARG A 6 25.64 -3.88 11.83
CA ARG A 6 26.13 -4.31 13.13
C ARG A 6 27.61 -4.00 13.27
N LEU A 7 27.95 -3.23 14.25
CA LEU A 7 29.36 -2.94 14.56
C LEU A 7 29.88 -3.99 15.56
N PRO A 8 30.96 -4.70 15.21
CA PRO A 8 31.62 -5.61 16.17
C PRO A 8 32.28 -4.80 17.29
N PRO A 9 32.45 -5.39 18.50
CA PRO A 9 33.10 -4.69 19.63
C PRO A 9 34.53 -4.21 19.32
N SER A 10 35.17 -4.83 18.35
CA SER A 10 36.56 -4.50 17.88
C SER A 10 36.55 -3.45 16.76
N TYR A 11 35.42 -2.88 16.36
CA TYR A 11 35.41 -1.80 15.35
C TYR A 11 36.24 -0.59 15.86
N PRO A 12 37.08 0.05 15.03
CA PRO A 12 37.30 -0.16 13.59
C PRO A 12 38.34 -1.24 13.25
N ALA A 13 38.88 -1.99 14.20
CA ALA A 13 39.87 -3.04 13.91
C ALA A 13 39.25 -4.23 13.14
N ALA A 14 37.93 -4.42 13.21
CA ALA A 14 37.20 -5.33 12.35
C ALA A 14 36.09 -4.57 11.59
N PRO A 15 35.78 -4.96 10.34
CA PRO A 15 34.78 -4.29 9.53
C PRO A 15 33.37 -4.46 10.11
N PRO A 16 32.41 -3.54 9.75
CA PRO A 16 31.01 -3.71 10.09
C PRO A 16 30.41 -4.89 9.35
N GLU A 17 29.47 -5.58 9.99
CA GLU A 17 28.60 -6.55 9.34
C GLU A 17 27.42 -5.79 8.73
N ILE A 18 27.14 -6.00 7.44
CA ILE A 18 26.05 -5.34 6.74
C ILE A 18 25.13 -6.36 6.07
N ASP A 19 23.84 -6.05 6.08
CA ASP A 19 22.81 -6.73 5.32
C ASP A 19 21.83 -5.71 4.72
N CYS A 20 21.33 -5.96 3.54
CA CYS A 20 20.42 -5.05 2.84
C CYS A 20 19.35 -5.86 2.11
N THR A 21 18.10 -5.35 2.14
CA THR A 21 16.99 -5.97 1.40
C THR A 21 17.12 -5.87 -0.12
N ASP A 22 18.03 -5.03 -0.61
CA ASP A 22 18.39 -4.92 -2.02
C ASP A 22 19.75 -5.57 -2.26
N THR A 23 19.75 -6.68 -3.00
CA THR A 23 20.95 -7.50 -3.22
C THR A 23 22.01 -6.77 -4.03
N SER A 24 21.63 -5.96 -5.02
CA SER A 24 22.57 -5.23 -5.87
C SER A 24 23.26 -4.12 -5.08
N LEU A 25 22.52 -3.43 -4.25
CA LEU A 25 23.04 -2.42 -3.35
C LEU A 25 23.94 -3.04 -2.27
N LEU A 26 23.58 -4.21 -1.75
CA LEU A 26 24.40 -4.94 -0.78
C LEU A 26 25.79 -5.28 -1.34
N GLU A 27 25.88 -5.70 -2.60
CA GLU A 27 27.16 -5.98 -3.25
C GLU A 27 28.03 -4.72 -3.40
N ARG A 28 27.42 -3.59 -3.77
CA ARG A 28 28.11 -2.29 -3.84
C ARG A 28 28.63 -1.87 -2.46
N LEU A 29 27.80 -1.97 -1.42
CA LEU A 29 28.20 -1.62 -0.06
C LEU A 29 29.32 -2.54 0.48
N ARG A 30 29.30 -3.82 0.14
CA ARG A 30 30.38 -4.76 0.49
C ARG A 30 31.70 -4.41 -0.20
N SER A 31 31.66 -3.91 -1.42
CA SER A 31 32.88 -3.49 -2.13
C SER A 31 33.58 -2.31 -1.43
N ILE A 32 32.83 -1.41 -0.78
CA ILE A 32 33.41 -0.31 0.02
C ILE A 32 34.19 -0.87 1.21
N ILE A 33 33.67 -1.86 1.91
CA ILE A 33 34.38 -2.51 3.03
C ILE A 33 35.70 -3.13 2.56
N LEU A 34 35.71 -3.70 1.36
CA LEU A 34 36.90 -4.35 0.80
C LEU A 34 37.94 -3.34 0.30
N SER A 35 37.52 -2.17 -0.20
CA SER A 35 38.42 -1.17 -0.78
C SER A 35 39.00 -0.20 0.26
N ASP A 36 38.16 0.26 1.20
CA ASP A 36 38.54 1.37 2.09
C ASP A 36 38.88 0.90 3.52
N GLY A 37 38.88 -0.40 3.72
CA GLY A 37 39.22 -0.99 5.02
C GLY A 37 38.12 -0.82 6.06
N ASN A 38 38.51 -0.73 7.32
CA ASN A 38 37.56 -0.87 8.43
C ASN A 38 36.84 0.44 8.82
N GLU A 39 37.33 1.61 8.40
CA GLU A 39 36.76 2.92 8.69
C GLU A 39 35.78 3.41 7.59
N CYS A 40 34.94 2.52 7.07
CA CYS A 40 34.05 2.77 5.91
C CYS A 40 32.62 3.17 6.26
N LEU A 41 32.31 3.39 7.55
CA LEU A 41 30.94 3.61 8.00
C LEU A 41 30.25 4.79 7.30
N MET A 42 30.93 5.94 7.21
CA MET A 42 30.40 7.14 6.58
C MET A 42 30.18 6.95 5.07
N GLN A 43 31.06 6.21 4.42
CA GLN A 43 30.96 5.89 2.99
C GLN A 43 29.79 4.94 2.73
N ILE A 44 29.61 3.91 3.58
CA ILE A 44 28.45 3.00 3.50
C ILE A 44 27.14 3.77 3.67
N CYS A 45 27.06 4.65 4.66
CA CYS A 45 25.88 5.48 4.89
C CYS A 45 25.60 6.46 3.73
N GLY A 46 26.66 7.07 3.19
CA GLY A 46 26.58 7.96 2.03
C GLY A 46 26.07 7.23 0.79
N GLU A 47 26.69 6.13 0.42
CA GLU A 47 26.30 5.31 -0.73
C GLU A 47 24.86 4.79 -0.61
N PHE A 48 24.44 4.38 0.60
CA PHE A 48 23.07 3.96 0.85
C PHE A 48 22.09 5.13 0.68
N HIS A 49 22.44 6.31 1.18
CA HIS A 49 21.61 7.51 1.04
C HIS A 49 21.49 7.93 -0.43
N ASP A 50 22.60 7.93 -1.17
CA ASP A 50 22.61 8.29 -2.59
C ASP A 50 21.78 7.29 -3.42
N ALA A 51 21.88 5.99 -3.14
CA ALA A 51 21.07 4.98 -3.79
C ALA A 51 19.56 5.12 -3.48
N LEU A 52 19.18 5.60 -2.29
CA LEU A 52 17.81 5.94 -1.99
C LEU A 52 17.33 7.17 -2.75
N ALA A 53 18.18 8.19 -2.88
CA ALA A 53 17.88 9.41 -3.64
C ALA A 53 17.74 9.10 -5.14
N ASP A 54 18.65 8.31 -5.73
CA ASP A 54 18.58 7.86 -7.11
C ASP A 54 17.33 7.05 -7.40
N ASN A 55 16.96 6.15 -6.48
CA ASN A 55 15.74 5.36 -6.60
C ASN A 55 14.47 6.25 -6.51
N ALA A 56 14.47 7.25 -5.63
CA ALA A 56 13.39 8.22 -5.55
C ALA A 56 13.31 9.09 -6.80
N ALA A 57 14.46 9.52 -7.35
CA ALA A 57 14.52 10.27 -8.60
C ALA A 57 14.05 9.43 -9.80
N ALA A 58 14.49 8.17 -9.91
CA ALA A 58 14.05 7.25 -10.94
C ALA A 58 12.55 6.94 -10.85
N GLN A 59 12.00 6.83 -9.64
CA GLN A 59 10.56 6.70 -9.43
C GLN A 59 9.80 7.98 -9.79
N ALA A 60 10.36 9.15 -9.50
CA ALA A 60 9.77 10.43 -9.91
C ALA A 60 9.85 10.63 -11.43
N GLU A 61 10.94 10.24 -12.07
CA GLU A 61 11.09 10.28 -13.53
C GLU A 61 10.18 9.25 -14.23
N ALA A 62 10.07 8.04 -13.67
CA ALA A 62 9.10 7.04 -14.13
C ALA A 62 7.65 7.51 -13.94
N ALA A 63 7.36 8.25 -12.88
CA ALA A 63 6.07 8.88 -12.67
C ALA A 63 5.84 10.08 -13.61
N ALA A 64 6.90 10.82 -13.98
CA ALA A 64 6.86 11.93 -14.94
C ALA A 64 6.85 11.45 -16.40
N ALA A 65 7.48 10.30 -16.68
CA ALA A 65 7.47 9.63 -17.97
C ALA A 65 6.26 8.70 -18.14
N ALA A 66 5.38 8.62 -17.12
CA ALA A 66 4.07 8.00 -17.28
C ALA A 66 3.38 8.67 -18.47
N PRO A 67 2.84 7.90 -19.43
CA PRO A 67 2.17 8.46 -20.59
C PRO A 67 1.17 9.51 -20.10
N THR A 68 1.09 10.64 -20.83
CA THR A 68 -0.01 11.62 -20.72
C THR A 68 -1.27 10.89 -20.32
N PRO A 69 -2.07 11.38 -19.37
CA PRO A 69 -3.21 10.64 -18.86
C PRO A 69 -4.07 10.22 -20.03
N SER A 70 -3.80 9.01 -20.55
CA SER A 70 -4.80 8.29 -21.28
C SER A 70 -5.94 8.14 -20.28
N ASP A 71 -7.14 8.32 -20.74
CA ASP A 71 -8.40 8.20 -19.98
C ASP A 71 -8.61 6.78 -19.38
N ASP A 72 -7.58 5.96 -19.38
CA ASP A 72 -7.51 4.59 -18.87
C ASP A 72 -7.45 4.55 -17.33
N ARG A 73 -8.42 5.19 -16.71
CA ARG A 73 -8.66 4.98 -15.29
C ARG A 73 -9.43 3.69 -15.06
N GLU A 74 -9.12 3.06 -13.97
CA GLU A 74 -9.75 1.81 -13.56
C GLU A 74 -10.51 2.02 -12.26
N GLU A 75 -11.69 1.39 -12.18
CA GLU A 75 -12.44 1.18 -10.96
C GLU A 75 -12.13 -0.21 -10.41
N CYS A 76 -11.83 -0.28 -9.12
CA CYS A 76 -11.70 -1.53 -8.40
C CYS A 76 -12.57 -1.51 -7.14
N ILE A 77 -13.39 -2.55 -6.99
CA ILE A 77 -14.27 -2.72 -5.83
C ILE A 77 -13.80 -3.92 -5.05
N LEU A 78 -13.49 -3.68 -3.77
CA LEU A 78 -13.04 -4.70 -2.82
C LEU A 78 -14.07 -4.88 -1.73
N LYS A 79 -14.27 -6.12 -1.30
CA LYS A 79 -14.92 -6.46 -0.03
C LYS A 79 -13.86 -6.96 0.94
N ILE A 80 -13.86 -6.43 2.15
CA ILE A 80 -13.08 -6.90 3.29
C ILE A 80 -14.07 -7.37 4.34
N ASP A 81 -13.87 -8.56 4.89
CA ASP A 81 -14.84 -9.17 5.80
C ASP A 81 -14.97 -8.36 7.10
N HIS A 82 -13.85 -8.05 7.72
CA HIS A 82 -13.83 -7.28 8.97
C HIS A 82 -12.46 -6.62 9.19
N MET A 83 -12.41 -5.65 10.11
CA MET A 83 -11.19 -5.02 10.61
C MET A 83 -11.15 -5.18 12.13
N ASN A 84 -10.08 -5.76 12.68
CA ASN A 84 -9.92 -5.89 14.13
C ASN A 84 -9.34 -4.59 14.75
N ASP A 85 -8.36 -3.98 14.10
CA ASP A 85 -7.88 -2.62 14.39
C ASP A 85 -8.35 -1.68 13.30
N ALA A 86 -9.62 -1.29 13.37
CA ALA A 86 -10.26 -0.51 12.32
C ALA A 86 -9.57 0.84 12.06
N ASP A 87 -9.11 1.52 13.09
CA ASP A 87 -8.46 2.83 12.94
C ASP A 87 -7.08 2.71 12.31
N GLY A 88 -6.27 1.76 12.78
CA GLY A 88 -4.97 1.44 12.19
C GLY A 88 -5.10 0.99 10.75
N TYR A 89 -6.03 0.07 10.49
CA TYR A 89 -6.28 -0.46 9.16
C TYR A 89 -6.67 0.65 8.17
N ARG A 90 -7.69 1.45 8.48
CA ARG A 90 -8.15 2.56 7.62
C ARG A 90 -7.05 3.59 7.37
N LYS A 91 -6.25 3.90 8.39
CA LYS A 91 -5.09 4.80 8.25
C LYS A 91 -4.06 4.25 7.25
N ILE A 92 -3.80 2.94 7.28
CA ILE A 92 -2.89 2.27 6.34
C ILE A 92 -3.45 2.35 4.92
N LEU A 93 -4.73 1.99 4.70
CA LEU A 93 -5.37 2.08 3.38
C LEU A 93 -5.33 3.49 2.81
N ARG A 94 -5.62 4.50 3.64
CA ARG A 94 -5.57 5.92 3.24
C ARG A 94 -4.16 6.34 2.83
N ASN A 95 -3.13 5.91 3.57
CA ASN A 95 -1.74 6.21 3.25
C ASN A 95 -1.31 5.56 1.94
N TRP A 96 -1.72 4.31 1.70
CA TRP A 96 -1.45 3.63 0.44
C TRP A 96 -2.16 4.27 -0.74
N ALA A 97 -3.44 4.64 -0.58
CA ALA A 97 -4.18 5.32 -1.63
C ALA A 97 -3.52 6.65 -2.01
N ARG A 98 -3.11 7.44 -1.01
CA ARG A 98 -2.40 8.70 -1.23
C ARG A 98 -1.05 8.48 -1.93
N ALA A 99 -0.25 7.51 -1.48
CA ALA A 99 1.07 7.21 -2.06
C ALA A 99 0.97 6.72 -3.52
N LEU A 100 -0.16 6.10 -3.89
CA LEU A 100 -0.42 5.57 -5.23
C LEU A 100 -1.29 6.51 -6.09
N ALA A 101 -1.56 7.73 -5.62
CA ALA A 101 -2.43 8.70 -6.29
C ALA A 101 -3.81 8.12 -6.66
N LEU A 102 -4.37 7.29 -5.78
CA LEU A 102 -5.71 6.73 -5.91
C LEU A 102 -6.73 7.64 -5.22
N SER A 103 -7.89 7.82 -5.84
CA SER A 103 -9.08 8.31 -5.18
C SER A 103 -9.99 7.15 -4.79
N GLY A 104 -10.88 7.34 -3.83
CA GLY A 104 -11.73 6.24 -3.41
C GLY A 104 -12.69 6.55 -2.26
N ARG A 105 -13.48 5.53 -1.92
CA ARG A 105 -14.37 5.50 -0.76
C ARG A 105 -14.19 4.20 0.00
N VAL A 106 -14.18 4.29 1.32
CA VAL A 106 -14.31 3.14 2.21
C VAL A 106 -15.66 3.22 2.88
N LEU A 107 -16.52 2.29 2.55
CA LEU A 107 -17.83 2.11 3.20
C LEU A 107 -17.68 1.04 4.26
N TYR A 108 -18.17 1.26 5.48
CA TYR A 108 -18.11 0.28 6.56
C TYR A 108 -19.30 0.37 7.49
N ALA A 109 -19.72 -0.77 8.03
CA ALA A 109 -20.68 -0.84 9.11
C ALA A 109 -19.97 -1.01 10.45
N ASN A 110 -20.48 -0.35 11.48
CA ASN A 110 -19.92 -0.37 12.82
C ASN A 110 -20.95 -0.89 13.83
N SER A 111 -20.74 -2.10 14.33
CA SER A 111 -21.60 -2.69 15.36
C SER A 111 -21.14 -2.40 16.80
N GLY A 112 -20.37 -1.35 17.01
CA GLY A 112 -19.87 -0.90 18.32
C GLY A 112 -18.67 -1.66 18.85
N LYS A 113 -18.42 -2.89 18.40
CA LYS A 113 -17.26 -3.70 18.82
C LYS A 113 -16.35 -4.10 17.66
N ARG A 114 -16.86 -4.08 16.45
CA ARG A 114 -16.13 -4.46 15.23
C ARG A 114 -16.64 -3.67 14.03
N VAL A 115 -15.73 -3.29 13.19
CA VAL A 115 -16.04 -2.83 11.84
C VAL A 115 -16.12 -4.05 10.94
N HIS A 116 -17.22 -4.20 10.22
CA HIS A 116 -17.47 -5.30 9.28
C HIS A 116 -18.17 -4.78 8.03
N GLY A 117 -18.41 -5.65 7.06
CA GLY A 117 -19.06 -5.26 5.82
C GLY A 117 -18.31 -4.15 5.09
N VAL A 118 -16.99 -4.22 5.06
CA VAL A 118 -16.16 -3.14 4.52
C VAL A 118 -16.07 -3.27 3.01
N PHE A 119 -16.45 -2.20 2.31
CA PHE A 119 -16.29 -2.07 0.87
C PHE A 119 -15.33 -0.93 0.55
N VAL A 120 -14.36 -1.20 -0.31
CA VAL A 120 -13.38 -0.20 -0.76
C VAL A 120 -13.55 -0.01 -2.26
N VAL A 121 -13.95 1.18 -2.66
CA VAL A 121 -14.02 1.59 -4.07
C VAL A 121 -12.81 2.44 -4.39
N LEU A 122 -12.01 2.03 -5.36
CA LEU A 122 -10.78 2.72 -5.78
C LEU A 122 -10.89 3.14 -7.23
N HIS A 123 -10.46 4.36 -7.53
CA HIS A 123 -10.31 4.88 -8.88
C HIS A 123 -8.86 5.36 -9.09
N GLY A 124 -8.25 4.98 -10.21
CA GLY A 124 -6.91 5.44 -10.55
C GLY A 124 -6.31 4.68 -11.73
N ALA A 125 -5.02 4.86 -11.95
CA ALA A 125 -4.30 4.13 -13.00
C ALA A 125 -4.30 2.61 -12.69
N PRO A 126 -4.40 1.73 -13.70
CA PRO A 126 -4.39 0.27 -13.50
C PRO A 126 -3.18 -0.24 -12.72
N SER A 127 -2.00 0.38 -12.91
CA SER A 127 -0.79 0.07 -12.17
C SER A 127 -0.88 0.45 -10.69
N SER A 128 -1.49 1.60 -10.38
CA SER A 128 -1.72 2.07 -9.00
C SER A 128 -2.69 1.16 -8.26
N VAL A 129 -3.80 0.78 -8.91
CA VAL A 129 -4.76 -0.19 -8.36
C VAL A 129 -4.08 -1.54 -8.13
N GLY A 130 -3.29 -2.02 -9.11
CA GLY A 130 -2.50 -3.24 -8.97
C GLY A 130 -1.54 -3.19 -7.79
N GLY A 131 -0.84 -2.07 -7.61
CA GLY A 131 0.07 -1.83 -6.50
C GLY A 131 -0.63 -1.84 -5.14
N PHE A 132 -1.83 -1.25 -5.05
CA PHE A 132 -2.65 -1.28 -3.83
C PHE A 132 -3.05 -2.71 -3.47
N LEU A 133 -3.56 -3.49 -4.44
CA LEU A 133 -3.94 -4.89 -4.25
C LEU A 133 -2.75 -5.76 -3.84
N GLN A 134 -1.58 -5.50 -4.40
CA GLN A 134 -0.35 -6.20 -4.03
C GLN A 134 0.01 -5.93 -2.56
N ARG A 135 0.01 -4.65 -2.14
CA ARG A 135 0.28 -4.29 -0.74
C ARG A 135 -0.70 -4.96 0.21
N LEU A 136 -1.99 -4.93 -0.10
CA LEU A 136 -3.03 -5.55 0.72
C LEU A 136 -2.76 -7.04 0.97
N ARG A 137 -2.21 -7.76 -0.01
CA ARG A 137 -1.88 -9.19 0.09
C ARG A 137 -0.55 -9.47 0.77
N THR A 138 0.41 -8.55 0.71
CA THR A 138 1.80 -8.80 1.12
C THR A 138 2.21 -8.09 2.38
N GLU A 139 1.65 -6.91 2.65
CA GLU A 139 2.01 -6.10 3.81
C GLU A 139 1.10 -6.39 5.00
N THR A 140 1.59 -6.07 6.18
CA THR A 140 0.82 -6.14 7.42
C THR A 140 -0.13 -4.95 7.50
N VAL A 141 -1.41 -5.20 7.70
CA VAL A 141 -2.46 -4.16 7.65
C VAL A 141 -3.41 -4.21 8.84
N ASP A 142 -3.52 -5.35 9.50
CA ASP A 142 -4.44 -5.56 10.62
C ASP A 142 -3.73 -6.27 11.80
N VAL A 143 -4.48 -6.56 12.84
CA VAL A 143 -4.07 -7.40 13.96
C VAL A 143 -4.95 -8.64 14.04
N ASP A 144 -4.37 -9.74 14.53
CA ASP A 144 -5.15 -10.94 14.83
C ASP A 144 -5.92 -10.79 16.17
N ARG A 145 -6.68 -11.82 16.54
CA ARG A 145 -7.44 -11.84 17.82
C ARG A 145 -6.57 -11.71 19.06
N SER A 146 -5.26 -11.91 18.95
CA SER A 146 -4.27 -11.77 20.01
C SER A 146 -3.58 -10.41 19.99
N GLY A 147 -3.98 -9.50 19.09
CA GLY A 147 -3.35 -8.19 18.90
C GLY A 147 -2.02 -8.22 18.17
N ARG A 148 -1.68 -9.33 17.51
CA ARG A 148 -0.43 -9.44 16.74
C ARG A 148 -0.64 -8.95 15.30
N PRO A 149 0.32 -8.20 14.75
CA PRO A 149 0.24 -7.73 13.37
C PRO A 149 0.04 -8.89 12.37
N CYS A 150 -0.91 -8.74 11.46
CA CYS A 150 -1.21 -9.74 10.45
C CYS A 150 -1.52 -9.11 9.08
N LYS A 151 -1.45 -9.94 8.04
CA LYS A 151 -1.83 -9.58 6.67
C LYS A 151 -3.32 -9.79 6.47
N GLU A 152 -3.88 -9.04 5.51
CA GLU A 152 -5.26 -9.29 5.07
C GLU A 152 -5.37 -10.68 4.40
N ARG A 153 -6.35 -11.46 4.85
CA ARG A 153 -6.61 -12.83 4.34
C ARG A 153 -8.05 -13.02 3.86
N GLN A 154 -8.92 -12.07 4.12
CA GLN A 154 -10.37 -12.17 3.87
C GLN A 154 -10.88 -11.01 3.02
N SER A 155 -10.08 -10.61 2.03
CA SER A 155 -10.47 -9.63 1.04
C SER A 155 -10.78 -10.30 -0.29
N THR A 156 -11.83 -9.81 -0.95
CA THR A 156 -12.26 -10.27 -2.26
C THR A 156 -12.38 -9.08 -3.22
N VAL A 157 -11.79 -9.20 -4.39
CA VAL A 157 -12.03 -8.26 -5.49
C VAL A 157 -13.38 -8.61 -6.13
N LEU A 158 -14.37 -7.75 -5.98
CA LEU A 158 -15.71 -7.94 -6.52
C LEU A 158 -15.80 -7.51 -7.99
N ALA A 159 -15.14 -6.41 -8.32
CA ALA A 159 -15.07 -5.92 -9.68
C ALA A 159 -13.76 -5.18 -9.93
N ARG A 160 -13.28 -5.26 -11.17
CA ARG A 160 -12.16 -4.50 -11.68
C ARG A 160 -12.44 -4.21 -13.15
N ARG A 161 -12.57 -2.92 -13.51
CA ARG A 161 -13.02 -2.52 -14.84
C ARG A 161 -12.54 -1.12 -15.20
N PRO A 162 -12.44 -0.79 -16.50
CA PRO A 162 -12.23 0.59 -16.92
C PRO A 162 -13.29 1.52 -16.33
N LEU A 163 -12.85 2.69 -15.87
CA LEU A 163 -13.73 3.74 -15.36
C LEU A 163 -14.37 4.52 -16.49
N ALA A 164 -14.94 3.89 -17.52
CA ALA A 164 -15.50 4.51 -18.70
C ALA A 164 -16.23 5.85 -18.36
N ASP A 165 -17.20 6.30 -18.89
CA ASP A 165 -17.97 7.55 -18.88
C ASP A 165 -18.36 8.19 -17.51
N ARG A 166 -17.76 7.79 -16.38
CA ARG A 166 -18.05 8.36 -15.07
C ARG A 166 -16.93 9.27 -14.57
N PRO A 167 -17.24 10.39 -13.94
CA PRO A 167 -16.23 11.18 -13.26
C PRO A 167 -15.57 10.34 -12.15
N PRO A 168 -14.25 10.42 -11.99
CA PRO A 168 -13.58 9.74 -10.89
C PRO A 168 -14.04 10.32 -9.55
N LEU A 169 -13.98 9.51 -8.51
CA LEU A 169 -14.18 9.97 -7.15
C LEU A 169 -13.14 11.06 -6.82
N GLU A 170 -13.56 12.08 -6.08
CA GLU A 170 -12.63 13.09 -5.59
C GLU A 170 -12.06 12.67 -4.24
N GLY A 171 -10.73 12.66 -4.13
CA GLY A 171 -10.02 12.32 -2.91
C GLY A 171 -10.24 10.89 -2.41
N TYR A 172 -9.87 10.65 -1.18
CA TYR A 172 -10.06 9.37 -0.49
C TYR A 172 -10.78 9.63 0.83
N GLU A 173 -12.02 9.15 0.95
CA GLU A 173 -12.88 9.40 2.11
C GLU A 173 -13.43 8.10 2.69
N GLU A 174 -13.89 8.18 3.93
CA GLU A 174 -14.46 7.08 4.69
C GLU A 174 -15.91 7.45 5.05
N GLU A 175 -16.81 6.50 4.89
CA GLU A 175 -18.24 6.67 5.15
C GLU A 175 -18.74 5.48 5.95
N GLU A 176 -19.35 5.76 7.10
CA GLU A 176 -20.07 4.78 7.88
C GLU A 176 -21.49 4.66 7.35
N TYR A 177 -21.99 3.43 7.18
CA TYR A 177 -23.38 3.17 6.83
C TYR A 177 -24.06 2.35 7.93
N ASP A 178 -25.38 2.49 8.06
CA ASP A 178 -26.16 1.67 8.97
C ASP A 178 -26.05 0.20 8.56
N ASP A 179 -25.93 -0.70 9.55
CA ASP A 179 -25.75 -2.14 9.33
C ASP A 179 -27.05 -2.80 8.78
N SER A 180 -27.49 -2.30 7.65
CA SER A 180 -28.61 -2.82 6.88
C SER A 180 -28.24 -2.95 5.41
N ASP A 181 -28.85 -3.93 4.76
CA ASP A 181 -28.65 -4.17 3.34
C ASP A 181 -29.11 -2.97 2.50
N ASP A 182 -30.20 -2.33 2.87
CA ASP A 182 -30.75 -1.17 2.17
C ASP A 182 -29.81 0.05 2.26
N ALA A 183 -29.18 0.27 3.42
CA ALA A 183 -28.23 1.37 3.59
C ALA A 183 -26.95 1.16 2.79
N LEU A 184 -26.43 -0.07 2.74
CA LEU A 184 -25.30 -0.43 1.89
C LEU A 184 -25.63 -0.23 0.41
N ASP A 185 -26.79 -0.75 -0.03
CA ASP A 185 -27.21 -0.63 -1.42
C ASP A 185 -27.37 0.85 -1.82
N ALA A 186 -27.96 1.68 -0.96
CA ALA A 186 -28.07 3.12 -1.18
C ALA A 186 -26.70 3.82 -1.24
N ALA A 187 -25.74 3.41 -0.40
CA ALA A 187 -24.38 3.95 -0.42
C ALA A 187 -23.64 3.57 -1.72
N LEU A 188 -23.73 2.31 -2.15
CA LEU A 188 -23.14 1.82 -3.39
C LEU A 188 -23.80 2.48 -4.62
N GLU A 189 -25.11 2.68 -4.59
CA GLU A 189 -25.84 3.35 -5.67
C GLU A 189 -25.40 4.80 -5.85
N ARG A 190 -25.23 5.56 -4.75
CA ARG A 190 -24.66 6.92 -4.80
C ARG A 190 -23.27 6.95 -5.46
N LEU A 191 -22.48 5.90 -5.27
CA LEU A 191 -21.17 5.73 -5.90
C LEU A 191 -21.25 5.16 -7.34
N GLY A 192 -22.44 4.85 -7.83
CA GLY A 192 -22.66 4.26 -9.13
C GLY A 192 -22.15 2.82 -9.28
N VAL A 193 -22.06 2.08 -8.16
CA VAL A 193 -21.44 0.75 -8.07
C VAL A 193 -22.43 -0.40 -8.19
N LEU A 194 -23.69 -0.20 -7.89
CA LEU A 194 -24.73 -1.25 -7.83
C LEU A 194 -24.94 -2.04 -9.12
N HIS A 195 -24.72 -1.44 -10.27
CA HIS A 195 -24.88 -2.12 -11.56
C HIS A 195 -23.84 -3.19 -11.87
N CYS A 196 -22.98 -3.54 -10.91
CA CYS A 196 -21.85 -4.43 -11.08
C CYS A 196 -22.03 -5.82 -10.49
N GLY A 197 -23.24 -6.20 -10.08
CA GLY A 197 -23.49 -7.52 -9.51
C GLY A 197 -22.95 -7.70 -8.09
N VAL A 198 -22.59 -6.62 -7.37
CA VAL A 198 -22.10 -6.69 -5.99
C VAL A 198 -23.18 -7.28 -5.06
N GLY A 199 -24.45 -7.07 -5.36
CA GLY A 199 -25.57 -7.63 -4.61
C GLY A 199 -25.81 -9.14 -4.78
N ALA A 200 -25.19 -9.80 -5.77
CA ALA A 200 -25.40 -11.22 -6.07
C ALA A 200 -24.37 -12.16 -5.41
N GLN A 201 -23.37 -11.62 -4.71
CA GLN A 201 -22.30 -12.41 -4.06
C GLN A 201 -22.35 -12.28 -2.52
N ARG A 202 -23.54 -12.43 -1.97
CA ARG A 202 -23.76 -12.49 -0.52
C ARG A 202 -23.76 -13.91 0.00
#